data_27f0e86b36f7524fdc9de93511229103
#
_entry.id   27f0e86b36f7524fdc9de93511229103
#
_cell.length_a   1.000
_cell.length_b   1.000
_cell.length_c   1.000
_cell.angle_alpha   90.00
_cell.angle_beta   90.00
_cell.angle_gamma   90.00
#
_symmetry.space_group_name_H-M   'P 1'
#
loop_
_entity.id
_entity.type
_entity.pdbx_description
1 polymer ?
#
loop_
_entity_poly.entity_id
_entity_poly.type
_entity_poly.pdbx_seq_one_letter_code
_entity_poly.pdbx_strand_id
1 'polypeptide(L)'
;YENTIYELNRKYEQDVKSMAFFHIPMSEFSTAFQLYTQGSPQVQYLFGAIGEPDDAISYPHKEDTMFEKMVEVGSTQAVFVGHDHLNNIGLKYQGIDLVYGRSIDYLAYPGIKKVKGHRGATLITLQKDGVYSIQPIVYHE
;
A
#
# COMPACT_ATOMS: atom_id res chain seq x y z
N TYR A 1 1.06 14.87 9.86
CA TYR A 1 -0.08 14.33 9.12
C TYR A 1 -1.40 14.98 9.58
N GLU A 2 -1.81 14.74 10.83
CA GLU A 2 -3.09 15.12 11.40
C GLU A 2 -3.37 16.63 11.26
N ASN A 3 -2.45 17.48 11.69
CA ASN A 3 -2.57 18.93 11.57
C ASN A 3 -2.77 19.40 10.13
N THR A 4 -2.04 18.80 9.19
CA THR A 4 -2.16 19.13 7.75
C THR A 4 -3.55 18.80 7.22
N ILE A 5 -4.11 17.65 7.59
CA ILE A 5 -5.47 17.26 7.17
C ILE A 5 -6.51 18.22 7.75
N TYR A 6 -6.41 18.55 9.03
CA TYR A 6 -7.34 19.52 9.66
C TYR A 6 -7.23 20.92 9.06
N GLU A 7 -6.03 21.37 8.69
CA GLU A 7 -5.85 22.65 7.99
C GLU A 7 -6.49 22.62 6.60
N LEU A 8 -6.34 21.51 5.86
CA LEU A 8 -6.95 21.36 4.54
C LEU A 8 -8.47 21.27 4.64
N ASN A 9 -9.02 20.52 5.60
CA ASN A 9 -10.45 20.43 5.83
C ASN A 9 -11.05 21.82 6.12
N ARG A 10 -10.38 22.59 6.96
CA ARG A 10 -10.81 23.97 7.27
C ARG A 10 -10.69 24.90 6.07
N LYS A 11 -9.62 24.78 5.27
CA LYS A 11 -9.38 25.61 4.09
C LYS A 11 -10.40 25.38 3.00
N TYR A 12 -10.79 24.13 2.80
CA TYR A 12 -11.71 23.75 1.72
C TYR A 12 -13.15 23.50 2.19
N GLU A 13 -13.41 23.68 3.49
CA GLU A 13 -14.74 23.51 4.13
C GLU A 13 -15.36 22.13 3.84
N GLN A 14 -14.50 21.09 3.75
CA GLN A 14 -14.92 19.71 3.48
C GLN A 14 -13.89 18.71 4.03
N ASP A 15 -14.31 17.47 4.25
CA ASP A 15 -13.41 16.37 4.60
C ASP A 15 -12.60 15.94 3.37
N VAL A 16 -11.34 16.41 3.30
CA VAL A 16 -10.45 16.04 2.20
C VAL A 16 -10.08 14.57 2.26
N LYS A 17 -10.00 13.94 1.11
CA LYS A 17 -9.46 12.58 0.97
C LYS A 17 -7.98 12.67 0.65
N SER A 18 -7.21 11.74 1.21
CA SER A 18 -5.76 11.71 1.03
C SER A 18 -5.26 10.32 0.65
N MET A 19 -4.07 10.27 0.11
CA MET A 19 -3.28 9.06 -0.12
C MET A 19 -1.88 9.29 0.43
N ALA A 20 -1.28 8.27 1.02
CA ALA A 20 0.08 8.31 1.53
C ALA A 20 1.02 7.49 0.64
N PHE A 21 2.22 8.02 0.39
CA PHE A 21 3.26 7.38 -0.40
C PHE A 21 4.56 7.45 0.36
N PHE A 22 5.14 6.31 0.67
CA PHE A 22 6.47 6.22 1.29
C PHE A 22 7.15 4.91 0.93
N HIS A 23 8.44 4.77 1.25
CA HIS A 23 9.22 3.66 0.75
C HIS A 23 9.06 2.38 1.58
N ILE A 24 9.23 2.49 2.89
CA ILE A 24 9.26 1.33 3.79
C ILE A 24 7.85 1.06 4.33
N PRO A 25 7.32 -0.17 4.26
CA PRO A 25 5.98 -0.47 4.78
C PRO A 25 5.85 -0.20 6.28
N MET A 26 4.65 0.05 6.72
CA MET A 26 4.29 0.02 8.15
C MET A 26 4.03 -1.42 8.62
N SER A 27 4.12 -1.68 9.91
CA SER A 27 3.85 -3.00 10.53
C SER A 27 2.47 -3.58 10.18
N GLU A 28 1.51 -2.70 9.88
CA GLU A 28 0.14 -3.08 9.52
C GLU A 28 0.05 -3.82 8.18
N PHE A 29 1.02 -3.66 7.28
CA PHE A 29 1.12 -4.52 6.10
C PHE A 29 1.33 -5.98 6.48
N SER A 30 2.21 -6.26 7.45
CA SER A 30 2.42 -7.61 7.97
C SER A 30 1.19 -8.12 8.72
N THR A 31 0.59 -7.30 9.58
CA THR A 31 -0.63 -7.64 10.31
C THR A 31 -1.79 -7.98 9.36
N ALA A 32 -2.03 -7.15 8.35
CA ALA A 32 -3.05 -7.38 7.35
C ALA A 32 -2.80 -8.67 6.56
N PHE A 33 -1.56 -8.92 6.16
CA PHE A 33 -1.21 -10.14 5.45
C PHE A 33 -1.41 -11.40 6.30
N GLN A 34 -1.01 -11.38 7.57
CA GLN A 34 -1.26 -12.49 8.50
C GLN A 34 -2.76 -12.77 8.67
N LEU A 35 -3.57 -11.73 8.87
CA LEU A 35 -5.03 -11.86 8.96
C LEU A 35 -5.62 -12.43 7.66
N TYR A 36 -5.13 -11.98 6.50
CA TYR A 36 -5.56 -12.49 5.19
C TYR A 36 -5.26 -13.99 5.05
N THR A 37 -4.05 -14.44 5.38
CA THR A 37 -3.68 -15.86 5.29
C THR A 37 -4.45 -16.76 6.25
N GLN A 38 -4.93 -16.20 7.37
CA GLN A 38 -5.83 -16.88 8.32
C GLN A 38 -7.30 -16.88 7.89
N GLY A 39 -7.65 -16.26 6.77
CA GLY A 39 -9.03 -16.15 6.29
C GLY A 39 -9.89 -15.19 7.11
N SER A 40 -9.28 -14.20 7.79
CA SER A 40 -10.00 -13.25 8.62
C SER A 40 -10.90 -12.33 7.77
N PRO A 41 -12.16 -12.10 8.16
CA PRO A 41 -13.06 -11.17 7.49
C PRO A 41 -12.67 -9.69 7.68
N GLN A 42 -11.69 -9.39 8.52
CA GLN A 42 -11.21 -8.03 8.77
C GLN A 42 -10.36 -7.47 7.62
N VAL A 43 -9.92 -8.33 6.70
CA VAL A 43 -9.07 -7.96 5.56
C VAL A 43 -9.73 -8.40 4.27
N GLN A 44 -9.81 -7.49 3.31
CA GLN A 44 -10.25 -7.78 1.96
C GLN A 44 -9.03 -7.86 1.03
N TYR A 45 -8.91 -8.94 0.28
CA TYR A 45 -7.93 -9.06 -0.80
C TYR A 45 -8.35 -8.19 -1.99
N LEU A 46 -7.41 -7.43 -2.54
CA LEU A 46 -7.62 -6.60 -3.72
C LEU A 46 -6.94 -7.21 -4.95
N PHE A 47 -5.63 -7.45 -4.89
CA PHE A 47 -4.85 -8.03 -5.97
C PHE A 47 -3.45 -8.45 -5.50
N GLY A 48 -2.69 -9.13 -6.38
CA GLY A 48 -1.27 -9.39 -6.23
C GLY A 48 -0.91 -10.49 -5.25
N ALA A 49 0.35 -10.49 -4.81
CA ALA A 49 0.89 -11.49 -3.90
C ALA A 49 2.11 -10.96 -3.14
N ILE A 50 2.50 -11.64 -2.08
CA ILE A 50 3.83 -11.57 -1.49
C ILE A 50 4.72 -12.52 -2.28
N GLY A 51 5.85 -12.04 -2.77
CA GLY A 51 6.81 -12.80 -3.56
C GLY A 51 8.18 -12.91 -2.90
N GLU A 52 8.41 -12.17 -1.81
CA GLU A 52 9.63 -12.30 -1.02
C GLU A 52 9.72 -13.68 -0.34
N PRO A 53 10.94 -14.24 -0.17
CA PRO A 53 11.12 -15.49 0.55
C PRO A 53 10.49 -15.44 1.95
N ASP A 54 9.93 -16.58 2.37
CA ASP A 54 9.27 -16.74 3.67
C ASP A 54 8.12 -15.74 3.92
N ASP A 55 7.49 -15.28 2.83
CA ASP A 55 6.43 -14.27 2.86
C ASP A 55 6.83 -12.97 3.59
N ALA A 56 8.10 -12.58 3.43
CA ALA A 56 8.67 -11.45 4.17
C ALA A 56 8.05 -10.11 3.80
N ILE A 57 7.76 -9.33 4.82
CA ILE A 57 7.38 -7.93 4.77
C ILE A 57 8.34 -7.15 5.68
N SER A 58 9.15 -6.28 5.09
CA SER A 58 10.20 -5.56 5.81
C SER A 58 9.66 -4.22 6.33
N TYR A 59 9.53 -4.08 7.63
CA TYR A 59 9.05 -2.87 8.29
C TYR A 59 9.95 -2.49 9.48
N PRO A 60 9.95 -1.22 9.93
CA PRO A 60 10.74 -0.79 11.08
C PRO A 60 10.29 -1.52 12.35
N HIS A 61 11.27 -1.93 13.19
CA HIS A 61 10.96 -2.55 14.48
C HIS A 61 10.41 -1.57 15.53
N LYS A 62 10.50 -0.28 15.25
CA LYS A 62 9.94 0.73 16.14
C LYS A 62 8.46 0.92 15.83
N GLU A 63 7.63 0.67 16.81
CA GLU A 63 6.21 0.97 16.74
C GLU A 63 6.00 2.49 16.59
N ASP A 64 5.08 2.86 15.74
CA ASP A 64 4.57 4.22 15.60
C ASP A 64 3.03 4.19 15.59
N THR A 65 2.41 5.34 15.67
CA THR A 65 0.95 5.47 15.71
C THR A 65 0.39 6.07 14.41
N MET A 66 1.16 6.01 13.33
CA MET A 66 0.77 6.66 12.08
C MET A 66 -0.50 6.05 11.48
N PHE A 67 -0.59 4.72 11.48
CA PHE A 67 -1.75 4.02 10.93
C PHE A 67 -3.02 4.27 11.76
N GLU A 68 -2.92 4.16 13.09
CA GLU A 68 -4.04 4.47 13.97
C GLU A 68 -4.55 5.90 13.74
N LYS A 69 -3.64 6.85 13.56
CA LYS A 69 -4.01 8.24 13.24
C LYS A 69 -4.64 8.39 11.86
N MET A 70 -4.21 7.62 10.87
CA MET A 70 -4.87 7.60 9.56
C MET A 70 -6.31 7.08 9.66
N VAL A 71 -6.52 6.01 10.44
CA VAL A 71 -7.85 5.45 10.70
C VAL A 71 -8.74 6.43 11.49
N GLU A 72 -8.22 7.02 12.56
CA GLU A 72 -8.93 7.97 13.41
C GLU A 72 -9.38 9.21 12.64
N VAL A 73 -8.49 9.80 11.85
CA VAL A 73 -8.77 11.00 11.07
C VAL A 73 -9.68 10.71 9.87
N GLY A 74 -9.66 9.49 9.34
CA GLY A 74 -10.56 9.03 8.28
C GLY A 74 -10.36 9.69 6.91
N SER A 75 -9.25 10.40 6.72
CA SER A 75 -8.89 11.05 5.45
C SER A 75 -8.19 10.10 4.48
N THR A 76 -7.25 9.28 4.98
CA THR A 76 -6.42 8.42 4.14
C THR A 76 -7.22 7.25 3.58
N GLN A 77 -7.30 7.17 2.26
CA GLN A 77 -7.98 6.09 1.55
C GLN A 77 -7.03 4.95 1.18
N ALA A 78 -5.77 5.26 0.90
CA ALA A 78 -4.77 4.28 0.49
C ALA A 78 -3.36 4.68 0.95
N VAL A 79 -2.54 3.68 1.21
CA VAL A 79 -1.11 3.77 1.49
C VAL A 79 -0.36 2.95 0.47
N PHE A 80 0.58 3.58 -0.22
CA PHE A 80 1.43 2.96 -1.23
C PHE A 80 2.87 2.88 -0.74
N VAL A 81 3.46 1.70 -0.83
CA VAL A 81 4.83 1.41 -0.40
C VAL A 81 5.64 0.68 -1.48
N GLY A 82 6.94 0.61 -1.28
CA GLY A 82 7.88 -0.18 -2.07
C GLY A 82 8.71 -1.09 -1.17
N HIS A 83 10.04 -0.95 -1.22
CA HIS A 83 11.05 -1.61 -0.41
C HIS A 83 11.25 -3.10 -0.76
N ASP A 84 10.24 -3.93 -0.57
CA ASP A 84 10.28 -5.37 -0.87
C ASP A 84 9.97 -5.58 -2.35
N HIS A 85 11.00 -5.88 -3.16
CA HIS A 85 10.93 -5.79 -4.63
C HIS A 85 10.06 -6.87 -5.27
N LEU A 86 9.84 -7.99 -4.58
CA LEU A 86 9.02 -9.08 -5.09
C LEU A 86 7.57 -9.03 -4.59
N ASN A 87 7.25 -8.10 -3.67
CA ASN A 87 5.90 -7.91 -3.18
C ASN A 87 5.10 -6.98 -4.11
N ASN A 88 3.86 -7.35 -4.39
CA ASN A 88 2.94 -6.53 -5.20
C ASN A 88 1.48 -6.69 -4.74
N ILE A 89 1.27 -7.05 -3.49
CA ILE A 89 -0.06 -7.28 -2.92
C ILE A 89 -0.77 -5.98 -2.60
N GLY A 90 -2.08 -5.97 -2.80
CA GLY A 90 -3.00 -4.97 -2.28
C GLY A 90 -4.02 -5.61 -1.35
N LEU A 91 -4.15 -5.08 -0.16
CA LEU A 91 -5.11 -5.51 0.87
C LEU A 91 -5.87 -4.30 1.40
N LYS A 92 -7.16 -4.44 1.70
CA LYS A 92 -7.90 -3.42 2.44
C LYS A 92 -7.98 -3.85 3.90
N TYR A 93 -7.50 -2.99 4.80
CA TYR A 93 -7.50 -3.20 6.24
C TYR A 93 -7.98 -1.95 6.96
N GLN A 94 -8.93 -2.09 7.87
CA GLN A 94 -9.56 -0.97 8.60
C GLN A 94 -9.98 0.22 7.71
N GLY A 95 -10.49 -0.08 6.50
CA GLY A 95 -10.96 0.95 5.56
C GLY A 95 -9.89 1.56 4.65
N ILE A 96 -8.61 1.26 4.88
CA ILE A 96 -7.47 1.79 4.12
C ILE A 96 -6.92 0.71 3.19
N ASP A 97 -6.68 1.05 1.93
CA ASP A 97 -5.99 0.17 0.98
C ASP A 97 -4.48 0.21 1.25
N LEU A 98 -3.90 -0.92 1.63
CA LEU A 98 -2.47 -1.13 1.83
C LEU A 98 -1.90 -1.77 0.57
N VAL A 99 -1.05 -1.05 -0.16
CA VAL A 99 -0.66 -1.42 -1.52
C VAL A 99 0.86 -1.40 -1.67
N TYR A 100 1.43 -2.54 -2.05
CA TYR A 100 2.77 -2.56 -2.61
C TYR A 100 2.73 -2.10 -4.07
N GLY A 101 3.49 -1.05 -4.38
CA GLY A 101 3.78 -0.64 -5.74
C GLY A 101 4.60 -1.71 -6.46
N ARG A 102 4.23 -2.03 -7.69
CA ARG A 102 4.99 -3.00 -8.49
C ARG A 102 6.41 -2.48 -8.77
N SER A 103 7.42 -3.30 -8.52
CA SER A 103 8.82 -2.92 -8.74
C SER A 103 9.18 -2.87 -10.23
N ILE A 104 9.98 -1.88 -10.60
CA ILE A 104 10.65 -1.80 -11.91
C ILE A 104 12.07 -2.38 -11.84
N ASP A 105 12.49 -2.90 -10.69
CA ASP A 105 13.85 -3.40 -10.48
C ASP A 105 14.31 -4.34 -11.59
N TYR A 106 15.54 -4.16 -12.00
CA TYR A 106 16.15 -4.91 -13.09
C TYR A 106 17.45 -5.62 -12.68
N LEU A 107 18.20 -5.06 -11.76
CA LEU A 107 19.54 -5.53 -11.41
C LEU A 107 19.78 -5.68 -9.90
N ALA A 108 19.12 -4.90 -9.08
CA ALA A 108 19.43 -4.85 -7.65
C ALA A 108 19.00 -6.12 -6.92
N TYR A 109 17.97 -6.81 -7.41
CA TYR A 109 17.48 -8.04 -6.79
C TYR A 109 17.82 -9.26 -7.67
N PRO A 110 18.75 -10.15 -7.22
CA PRO A 110 19.13 -11.31 -7.99
C PRO A 110 17.95 -12.23 -8.29
N GLY A 111 17.67 -12.46 -9.56
CA GLY A 111 16.62 -13.38 -9.99
C GLY A 111 15.30 -12.72 -10.38
N ILE A 112 15.08 -11.45 -10.12
CA ILE A 112 13.82 -10.76 -10.50
C ILE A 112 13.51 -10.89 -12.00
N LYS A 113 14.54 -10.93 -12.85
CA LYS A 113 14.41 -11.21 -14.30
C LYS A 113 13.80 -12.57 -14.63
N LYS A 114 13.94 -13.54 -13.72
CA LYS A 114 13.45 -14.91 -13.91
C LYS A 114 12.00 -15.07 -13.49
N VAL A 115 11.49 -14.13 -12.71
CA VAL A 115 10.12 -14.17 -12.19
C VAL A 115 9.23 -13.34 -13.10
N LYS A 116 8.65 -14.00 -14.10
CA LYS A 116 7.75 -13.35 -15.05
C LYS A 116 6.57 -12.70 -14.32
N GLY A 117 6.28 -11.45 -14.69
CA GLY A 117 5.12 -10.72 -14.17
C GLY A 117 5.36 -9.97 -12.86
N HIS A 118 6.58 -9.95 -12.31
CA HIS A 118 6.88 -9.12 -11.13
C HIS A 118 7.24 -7.67 -11.48
N ARG A 119 7.93 -7.44 -12.59
CA ARG A 119 8.35 -6.10 -13.00
C ARG A 119 7.19 -5.30 -13.60
N GLY A 120 7.18 -4.02 -13.32
CA GLY A 120 6.17 -3.14 -13.89
C GLY A 120 6.00 -1.83 -13.15
N ALA A 121 4.76 -1.36 -13.14
CA ALA A 121 4.35 -0.14 -12.45
C ALA A 121 2.97 -0.34 -11.83
N THR A 122 2.56 0.60 -10.99
CA THR A 122 1.20 0.68 -10.48
C THR A 122 0.60 1.99 -10.94
N LEU A 123 -0.43 1.91 -11.77
CA LEU A 123 -1.19 3.09 -12.22
C LEU A 123 -2.28 3.40 -11.20
N ILE A 124 -2.30 4.64 -10.74
CA ILE A 124 -3.34 5.16 -9.87
C ILE A 124 -4.08 6.24 -10.66
N THR A 125 -5.37 6.04 -10.87
CA THR A 125 -6.24 7.03 -11.50
C THR A 125 -7.12 7.65 -10.44
N LEU A 126 -6.99 8.97 -10.25
CA LEU A 126 -7.75 9.74 -9.28
C LEU A 126 -8.77 10.63 -10.00
N GLN A 127 -10.02 10.56 -9.58
CA GLN A 127 -11.11 11.41 -10.06
C GLN A 127 -11.29 12.65 -9.17
N LYS A 128 -11.94 13.66 -9.67
CA LYS A 128 -12.14 14.94 -8.96
C LYS A 128 -12.97 14.80 -7.67
N ASP A 129 -13.84 13.81 -7.62
CA ASP A 129 -14.69 13.47 -6.47
C ASP A 129 -13.96 12.62 -5.39
N GLY A 130 -12.67 12.32 -5.62
CA GLY A 130 -11.86 11.51 -4.73
C GLY A 130 -12.01 10.01 -4.95
N VAL A 131 -12.82 9.55 -5.89
CA VAL A 131 -12.86 8.15 -6.32
C VAL A 131 -11.55 7.81 -7.03
N TYR A 132 -11.01 6.64 -6.76
CA TYR A 132 -9.77 6.19 -7.39
C TYR A 132 -9.83 4.73 -7.81
N SER A 133 -8.94 4.38 -8.72
CA SER A 133 -8.67 2.99 -9.10
C SER A 133 -7.18 2.72 -9.10
N ILE A 134 -6.81 1.46 -8.82
CA ILE A 134 -5.44 0.97 -8.80
C ILE A 134 -5.33 -0.13 -9.85
N GLN A 135 -4.41 0.02 -10.77
CA GLN A 135 -4.17 -0.95 -11.83
C GLN A 135 -2.69 -1.36 -11.87
N PRO A 136 -2.35 -2.60 -11.50
CA PRO A 136 -1.02 -3.15 -11.73
C PRO A 136 -0.73 -3.27 -13.23
N ILE A 137 0.37 -2.68 -13.68
CA ILE A 137 0.86 -2.76 -15.06
C ILE A 137 2.07 -3.68 -15.07
N VAL A 138 1.97 -4.79 -15.78
CA VAL A 138 3.09 -5.74 -15.93
C VAL A 138 3.97 -5.31 -17.11
N TYR A 139 5.28 -5.30 -16.88
CA TYR A 139 6.24 -5.10 -17.95
C TYR A 139 6.42 -6.44 -18.73
N HIS A 140 6.26 -6.38 -20.04
CA HIS A 140 6.53 -7.46 -20.96
C HIS A 140 7.75 -7.10 -21.82
N GLU A 141 8.78 -7.96 -21.80
CA GLU A 141 9.92 -7.86 -22.73
C GLU A 141 9.53 -8.26 -24.14
#